data_eaaef0dfc72e7187678aff58a7df5040
#
_entry.id   eaaef0dfc72e7187678aff58a7df5040
#
_cell.length_a   1.000
_cell.length_b   1.000
_cell.length_c   1.000
_cell.angle_alpha   90.00
_cell.angle_beta   90.00
_cell.angle_gamma   90.00
#
_symmetry.space_group_name_H-M   'P 1'
#
loop_
_entity.id
_entity.type
_entity.pdbx_description
1 polymer ?
#
loop_
_entity_poly.entity_id
_entity_poly.type
_entity_poly.pdbx_seq_one_letter_code
_entity_poly.pdbx_strand_id
1 'polypeptide(L)'
;DVVKVVVAVGVVSCFDLEASIWAGFAAAFGHCYPVFAGFRGGKAVATMFGFLLSTSIFTFQSAWYLIVPFAVFLVVLYAGKMVSLSSMCAALTSSIYITVMQLHISVEIVAASWLLTILVIYRHRANIVKIKNGTENKISWL
;
A
#
# COMPACT_ATOMS: atom_id res chain seq x y z
N ASP A 1 -5.53 -10.92 -3.17
CA ASP A 1 -4.36 -10.15 -2.73
C ASP A 1 -4.60 -9.42 -1.42
N VAL A 2 -5.67 -8.66 -1.28
CA VAL A 2 -6.06 -8.05 0.00
C VAL A 2 -6.22 -9.13 1.08
N VAL A 3 -6.99 -10.17 0.80
CA VAL A 3 -7.30 -11.24 1.77
C VAL A 3 -6.04 -11.94 2.28
N LYS A 4 -5.09 -12.25 1.41
CA LYS A 4 -3.85 -12.92 1.85
C LYS A 4 -3.01 -12.07 2.80
N VAL A 5 -2.98 -10.75 2.59
CA VAL A 5 -2.30 -9.83 3.52
C VAL A 5 -3.04 -9.76 4.84
N VAL A 6 -4.37 -9.64 4.81
CA VAL A 6 -5.20 -9.61 6.03
C VAL A 6 -5.04 -10.90 6.83
N VAL A 7 -5.02 -12.06 6.19
CA VAL A 7 -4.80 -13.34 6.85
C VAL A 7 -3.39 -13.40 7.45
N ALA A 8 -2.36 -13.02 6.69
CA ALA A 8 -0.98 -13.04 7.18
C ALA A 8 -0.80 -12.15 8.41
N VAL A 9 -1.28 -10.91 8.35
CA VAL A 9 -1.21 -9.98 9.48
C VAL A 9 -2.06 -10.48 10.66
N GLY A 10 -3.28 -10.92 10.40
CA GLY A 10 -4.19 -11.38 11.44
C GLY A 10 -3.66 -12.59 12.21
N VAL A 11 -3.10 -13.58 11.52
CA VAL A 11 -2.53 -14.77 12.15
C VAL A 11 -1.31 -14.39 13.00
N VAL A 12 -0.39 -13.61 12.46
CA VAL A 12 0.84 -13.23 13.18
C VAL A 12 0.53 -12.29 14.35
N SER A 13 -0.47 -11.41 14.22
CA SER A 13 -0.88 -10.49 15.30
C SER A 13 -1.38 -11.21 16.56
N CYS A 14 -1.83 -12.46 16.43
CA CYS A 14 -2.21 -13.29 17.58
C CYS A 14 -1.00 -13.69 18.44
N PHE A 15 0.20 -13.64 17.88
CA PHE A 15 1.45 -14.03 18.56
C PHE A 15 2.32 -12.83 18.88
N ASP A 16 2.51 -11.92 17.91
CA ASP A 16 3.34 -10.73 18.04
C ASP A 16 2.83 -9.63 17.11
N LEU A 17 2.47 -8.50 17.68
CA LEU A 17 1.92 -7.37 16.94
C LEU A 17 2.98 -6.69 16.05
N GLU A 18 4.22 -6.56 16.50
CA GLU A 18 5.29 -5.97 15.69
C GLU A 18 5.66 -6.89 14.52
N ALA A 19 5.79 -8.19 14.78
CA ALA A 19 6.03 -9.17 13.72
C ALA A 19 4.91 -9.20 12.67
N SER A 20 3.67 -8.91 13.06
CA SER A 20 2.53 -8.86 12.14
C SER A 20 2.66 -7.74 11.10
N ILE A 21 3.26 -6.61 11.47
CA ILE A 21 3.52 -5.49 10.56
C ILE A 21 4.47 -5.94 9.45
N TRP A 22 5.54 -6.61 9.81
CA TRP A 22 6.52 -7.14 8.86
C TRP A 22 5.99 -8.32 8.04
N ALA A 23 5.08 -9.11 8.60
CA ALA A 23 4.36 -10.14 7.86
C ALA A 23 3.50 -9.53 6.74
N GLY A 24 2.84 -8.43 7.02
CA GLY A 24 2.08 -7.67 6.03
C GLY A 24 2.96 -7.11 4.90
N PHE A 25 4.09 -6.52 5.27
CA PHE A 25 5.07 -6.04 4.29
C PHE A 25 5.64 -7.20 3.44
N ALA A 26 6.03 -8.30 4.07
CA ALA A 26 6.55 -9.47 3.38
C ALA A 26 5.54 -10.07 2.40
N ALA A 27 4.26 -10.09 2.76
CA ALA A 27 3.19 -10.54 1.87
C ALA A 27 3.04 -9.63 0.65
N ALA A 28 3.17 -8.31 0.81
CA ALA A 28 3.15 -7.35 -0.28
C ALA A 28 4.40 -7.48 -1.19
N PHE A 29 5.56 -7.63 -0.59
CA PHE A 29 6.81 -7.87 -1.31
C PHE A 29 6.77 -9.16 -2.11
N GLY A 30 6.29 -10.25 -1.51
CA GLY A 30 6.13 -11.54 -2.18
C GLY A 30 5.11 -11.50 -3.33
N HIS A 31 4.10 -10.65 -3.23
CA HIS A 31 3.18 -10.40 -4.35
C HIS A 31 3.87 -9.72 -5.55
N CYS A 32 4.82 -8.82 -5.28
CA CYS A 32 5.58 -8.15 -6.34
C CYS A 32 6.62 -9.07 -6.98
N TYR A 33 7.19 -9.98 -6.21
CA TYR A 33 8.28 -10.86 -6.64
C TYR A 33 7.99 -12.33 -6.29
N PRO A 34 6.92 -12.93 -6.86
CA PRO A 34 6.56 -14.31 -6.53
C PRO A 34 7.58 -15.29 -7.12
N VAL A 35 8.15 -16.14 -6.27
CA VAL A 35 9.16 -17.15 -6.66
C VAL A 35 8.59 -18.09 -7.71
N PHE A 36 7.34 -18.54 -7.54
CA PHE A 36 6.68 -19.50 -8.45
C PHE A 36 6.30 -18.92 -9.82
N ALA A 37 6.34 -17.60 -9.99
CA ALA A 37 6.03 -16.92 -11.23
C ALA A 37 7.24 -16.21 -11.85
N GLY A 38 8.45 -16.68 -11.60
CA GLY A 38 9.70 -16.11 -12.11
C GLY A 38 9.94 -14.67 -11.66
N PHE A 39 9.55 -14.33 -10.44
CA PHE A 39 9.64 -12.99 -9.84
C PHE A 39 8.89 -11.90 -10.62
N ARG A 40 7.90 -12.28 -11.42
CA ARG A 40 7.01 -11.36 -12.17
C ARG A 40 5.69 -11.25 -11.45
N GLY A 41 5.53 -10.23 -10.65
CA GLY A 41 4.32 -9.98 -9.87
C GLY A 41 3.65 -8.64 -10.15
N GLY A 42 2.72 -8.30 -9.29
CA GLY A 42 1.93 -7.07 -9.36
C GLY A 42 2.66 -5.82 -8.90
N LYS A 43 1.92 -4.75 -8.73
CA LYS A 43 2.41 -3.41 -8.35
C LYS A 43 2.15 -3.07 -6.88
N ALA A 44 1.82 -4.05 -6.07
CA ALA A 44 1.56 -3.93 -4.63
C ALA A 44 0.35 -3.05 -4.24
N VAL A 45 -0.48 -2.58 -5.16
CA VAL A 45 -1.60 -1.68 -4.82
C VAL A 45 -2.65 -2.37 -3.95
N ALA A 46 -3.15 -3.52 -4.40
CA ALA A 46 -4.13 -4.30 -3.63
C ALA A 46 -3.56 -4.79 -2.30
N THR A 47 -2.29 -5.18 -2.29
CA THR A 47 -1.61 -5.61 -1.05
C THR A 47 -1.32 -4.45 -0.11
N MET A 48 -1.06 -3.25 -0.63
CA MET A 48 -0.96 -2.03 0.17
C MET A 48 -2.29 -1.71 0.88
N PHE A 49 -3.41 -1.74 0.15
CA PHE A 49 -4.72 -1.56 0.79
C PHE A 49 -5.06 -2.69 1.76
N GLY A 50 -4.62 -3.92 1.48
CA GLY A 50 -4.69 -5.03 2.43
C GLY A 50 -3.88 -4.79 3.69
N PHE A 51 -2.68 -4.25 3.56
CA PHE A 51 -1.84 -3.84 4.69
C PHE A 51 -2.50 -2.74 5.53
N LEU A 52 -3.03 -1.70 4.89
CA LEU A 52 -3.74 -0.62 5.58
C LEU A 52 -5.01 -1.11 6.27
N LEU A 53 -5.76 -1.99 5.64
CA LEU A 53 -6.95 -2.60 6.23
C LEU A 53 -6.57 -3.43 7.47
N SER A 54 -5.57 -4.28 7.35
CA SER A 54 -5.12 -5.14 8.46
C SER A 54 -4.60 -4.33 9.64
N THR A 55 -3.75 -3.35 9.38
CA THR A 55 -3.19 -2.50 10.43
C THR A 55 -4.25 -1.61 11.07
N SER A 56 -5.25 -1.17 10.30
CA SER A 56 -6.41 -0.45 10.84
C SER A 56 -7.22 -1.31 11.82
N ILE A 57 -7.37 -2.59 11.53
CA ILE A 57 -8.15 -3.52 12.36
C ILE A 57 -7.32 -3.99 13.58
N PHE A 58 -6.12 -4.53 13.33
CA PHE A 58 -5.34 -5.27 14.34
C PHE A 58 -4.36 -4.39 15.11
N THR A 59 -3.80 -3.36 14.48
CA THR A 59 -2.76 -2.52 15.10
C THR A 59 -3.32 -1.24 15.68
N PHE A 60 -4.05 -0.46 14.90
CA PHE A 60 -4.49 0.87 15.31
C PHE A 60 -5.91 0.90 15.89
N GLN A 61 -6.73 -0.09 15.55
CA GLN A 61 -8.17 -0.12 15.88
C GLN A 61 -8.87 1.19 15.46
N SER A 62 -8.46 1.73 14.33
CA SER A 62 -8.98 2.97 13.76
C SER A 62 -9.07 2.86 12.24
N ALA A 63 -10.26 3.11 11.70
CA ALA A 63 -10.51 3.05 10.26
C ALA A 63 -9.86 4.21 9.48
N TRP A 64 -9.46 5.28 10.13
CA TRP A 64 -8.90 6.46 9.48
C TRP A 64 -7.60 6.17 8.72
N TYR A 65 -6.80 5.22 9.18
CA TYR A 65 -5.58 4.80 8.49
C TYR A 65 -5.81 4.19 7.12
N LEU A 66 -7.03 3.68 6.87
CA LEU A 66 -7.47 3.21 5.56
C LEU A 66 -8.28 4.28 4.82
N ILE A 67 -9.20 4.97 5.51
CA ILE A 67 -10.13 5.93 4.91
C ILE A 67 -9.38 7.10 4.27
N VAL A 68 -8.38 7.68 4.93
CA VAL A 68 -7.64 8.83 4.42
C VAL A 68 -6.88 8.51 3.13
N PRO A 69 -6.05 7.47 3.04
CA PRO A 69 -5.41 7.11 1.78
C PRO A 69 -6.40 6.71 0.68
N PHE A 70 -7.47 6.02 1.04
CA PHE A 70 -8.50 5.62 0.08
C PHE A 70 -9.26 6.83 -0.49
N ALA A 71 -9.58 7.81 0.35
CA ALA A 71 -10.19 9.06 -0.10
C ALA A 71 -9.27 9.81 -1.08
N VAL A 72 -7.98 9.90 -0.78
CA VAL A 72 -6.98 10.51 -1.69
C VAL A 72 -6.91 9.73 -3.00
N PHE A 73 -6.92 8.40 -2.94
CA PHE A 73 -6.97 7.56 -4.14
C PHE A 73 -8.15 7.93 -5.03
N LEU A 74 -9.37 8.05 -4.46
CA LEU A 74 -10.58 8.37 -5.21
C LEU A 74 -10.53 9.80 -5.79
N VAL A 75 -10.09 10.78 -5.00
CA VAL A 75 -9.98 12.18 -5.45
C VAL A 75 -9.01 12.31 -6.61
N VAL A 76 -7.81 11.72 -6.49
CA VAL A 76 -6.79 11.76 -7.55
C VAL A 76 -7.26 10.98 -8.78
N LEU A 77 -7.97 9.86 -8.57
CA LEU A 77 -8.53 9.07 -9.67
C LEU A 77 -9.57 9.87 -10.44
N TYR A 78 -10.45 10.56 -9.75
CA TYR A 78 -11.47 11.40 -10.38
C TYR A 78 -10.85 12.55 -11.17
N ALA A 79 -9.85 13.24 -10.60
CA ALA A 79 -9.20 14.37 -11.21
C ALA A 79 -8.28 13.99 -12.37
N GLY A 80 -7.43 12.99 -12.17
CA GLY A 80 -6.39 12.57 -13.12
C GLY A 80 -6.77 11.42 -14.05
N LYS A 81 -7.79 10.67 -13.68
CA LYS A 81 -8.28 9.48 -14.41
C LYS A 81 -7.23 8.39 -14.62
N MET A 82 -6.15 8.42 -13.84
CA MET A 82 -5.04 7.47 -13.91
C MET A 82 -4.92 6.68 -12.61
N VAL A 83 -5.15 5.36 -12.67
CA VAL A 83 -5.07 4.46 -11.51
C VAL A 83 -3.65 4.44 -10.92
N SER A 84 -2.62 4.45 -11.77
CA SER A 84 -1.23 4.44 -11.33
C SER A 84 -0.86 5.67 -10.50
N LEU A 85 -1.26 6.86 -10.96
CA LEU A 85 -1.03 8.10 -10.22
C LEU A 85 -1.76 8.09 -8.88
N SER A 86 -3.02 7.66 -8.89
CA SER A 86 -3.86 7.57 -7.68
C SER A 86 -3.27 6.61 -6.66
N SER A 87 -2.74 5.48 -7.11
CA SER A 87 -2.10 4.48 -6.24
C SER A 87 -0.84 5.01 -5.57
N MET A 88 0.01 5.72 -6.33
CA MET A 88 1.22 6.33 -5.78
C MET A 88 0.90 7.45 -4.79
N CYS A 89 -0.09 8.28 -5.08
CA CYS A 89 -0.56 9.32 -4.16
C CYS A 89 -1.14 8.74 -2.87
N ALA A 90 -1.93 7.67 -2.98
CA ALA A 90 -2.47 6.98 -1.80
C ALA A 90 -1.35 6.37 -0.95
N ALA A 91 -0.34 5.76 -1.56
CA ALA A 91 0.81 5.20 -0.85
C ALA A 91 1.58 6.29 -0.09
N LEU A 92 1.88 7.40 -0.71
CA LEU A 92 2.53 8.55 -0.07
C LEU A 92 1.68 9.09 1.08
N THR A 93 0.39 9.28 0.86
CA THR A 93 -0.54 9.78 1.89
C THR A 93 -0.58 8.84 3.09
N SER A 94 -0.63 7.52 2.87
CA SER A 94 -0.64 6.54 3.96
C SER A 94 0.61 6.63 4.81
N SER A 95 1.78 6.74 4.21
CA SER A 95 3.05 6.84 4.94
C SER A 95 3.19 8.16 5.68
N ILE A 96 2.78 9.27 5.09
CA ILE A 96 2.77 10.59 5.76
C ILE A 96 1.81 10.57 6.95
N TYR A 97 0.60 10.05 6.76
CA TYR A 97 -0.40 9.98 7.83
C TYR A 97 0.07 9.09 8.99
N ILE A 98 0.61 7.91 8.69
CA ILE A 98 1.17 7.02 9.71
C ILE A 98 2.36 7.68 10.43
N THR A 99 3.23 8.37 9.71
CA THR A 99 4.36 9.08 10.30
C THR A 99 3.89 10.16 11.28
N VAL A 100 2.94 10.99 10.89
CA VAL A 100 2.41 12.05 11.76
C VAL A 100 1.77 11.47 13.02
N MET A 101 1.04 10.37 12.89
CA MET A 101 0.29 9.80 14.01
C MET A 101 1.11 8.85 14.90
N GLN A 102 2.16 8.20 14.37
CA GLN A 102 2.82 7.07 15.03
C GLN A 102 4.33 7.26 15.25
N LEU A 103 4.95 8.34 14.79
CA LEU A 103 6.41 8.51 14.84
C LEU A 103 6.99 8.34 16.26
N HIS A 104 6.27 8.83 17.25
CA HIS A 104 6.69 8.77 18.66
C HIS A 104 6.18 7.52 19.40
N ILE A 105 5.38 6.68 18.74
CA ILE A 105 4.74 5.51 19.34
C ILE A 105 5.36 4.23 18.81
N SER A 106 5.49 4.08 17.49
CA SER A 106 6.00 2.88 16.84
C SER A 106 6.81 3.22 15.60
N VAL A 107 8.12 3.10 15.71
CA VAL A 107 9.05 3.27 14.57
C VAL A 107 8.86 2.16 13.53
N GLU A 108 8.49 0.95 13.98
CA GLU A 108 8.32 -0.23 13.12
C GLU A 108 7.25 0.00 12.05
N ILE A 109 6.08 0.50 12.43
CA ILE A 109 5.00 0.74 11.46
C ILE A 109 5.35 1.89 10.51
N VAL A 110 6.05 2.91 10.98
CA VAL A 110 6.52 4.02 10.14
C VAL A 110 7.52 3.50 9.10
N ALA A 111 8.51 2.71 9.52
CA ALA A 111 9.50 2.12 8.64
C ALA A 111 8.84 1.19 7.60
N ALA A 112 7.96 0.29 8.02
CA ALA A 112 7.24 -0.63 7.13
C ALA A 112 6.39 0.13 6.10
N SER A 113 5.69 1.18 6.50
CA SER A 113 4.85 1.99 5.61
C SER A 113 5.67 2.69 4.53
N TRP A 114 6.82 3.26 4.88
CA TRP A 114 7.71 3.90 3.90
C TRP A 114 8.38 2.90 2.96
N LEU A 115 8.78 1.73 3.46
CA LEU A 115 9.31 0.66 2.60
C LEU A 115 8.24 0.17 1.62
N LEU A 116 7.00 0.04 2.06
CA LEU A 116 5.87 -0.32 1.20
C LEU A 116 5.59 0.76 0.15
N THR A 117 5.64 2.03 0.52
CA THR A 117 5.49 3.16 -0.41
C THR A 117 6.60 3.17 -1.46
N ILE A 118 7.85 2.98 -1.05
CA ILE A 118 8.98 2.87 -1.97
C ILE A 118 8.77 1.70 -2.94
N LEU A 119 8.32 0.55 -2.45
CA LEU A 119 8.00 -0.61 -3.28
C LEU A 119 6.92 -0.29 -4.32
N VAL A 120 5.82 0.35 -3.90
CA VAL A 120 4.73 0.75 -4.81
C VAL A 120 5.24 1.68 -5.90
N ILE A 121 5.98 2.72 -5.54
CA ILE A 121 6.52 3.70 -6.50
C ILE A 121 7.51 3.04 -7.45
N TYR A 122 8.39 2.20 -6.95
CA TYR A 122 9.35 1.46 -7.77
C TYR A 122 8.65 0.54 -8.78
N ARG A 123 7.60 -0.16 -8.36
CA ARG A 123 6.80 -1.02 -9.25
C ARG A 123 6.00 -0.23 -10.29
N HIS A 124 5.80 1.06 -10.07
CA HIS A 124 5.15 1.97 -11.02
C HIS A 124 6.12 2.77 -11.92
N ARG A 125 7.43 2.47 -11.91
CA ARG A 125 8.43 3.23 -12.67
C ARG A 125 8.10 3.36 -14.16
N ALA A 126 7.58 2.31 -14.78
CA ALA A 126 7.14 2.35 -16.18
C ALA A 126 5.92 3.26 -16.38
N ASN A 127 5.00 3.27 -15.42
CA ASN A 127 3.85 4.17 -15.44
C ASN A 127 4.27 5.64 -15.25
N ILE A 128 5.27 5.92 -14.44
CA ILE A 128 5.84 7.27 -14.26
C ILE A 128 6.36 7.82 -15.60
N VAL A 129 7.07 6.99 -16.36
CA VAL A 129 7.54 7.39 -17.71
C VAL A 129 6.36 7.69 -18.62
N LYS A 130 5.33 6.85 -18.63
CA LYS A 130 4.11 7.08 -19.43
C LYS A 130 3.36 8.35 -19.03
N ILE A 131 3.29 8.64 -17.73
CA ILE A 131 2.66 9.88 -17.23
C ILE A 131 3.43 11.10 -17.73
N LYS A 132 4.77 11.09 -17.66
CA LYS A 132 5.62 12.17 -18.16
C LYS A 132 5.46 12.39 -19.66
N ASN A 133 5.28 11.32 -20.42
CA ASN A 133 5.12 11.37 -21.89
C ASN A 133 3.67 11.61 -22.32
N GLY A 134 2.72 11.68 -21.38
CA GLY A 134 1.30 11.84 -21.69
C GLY A 134 0.64 10.59 -22.29
N THR A 135 1.27 9.42 -22.16
CA THR A 135 0.81 8.13 -22.75
C THR A 135 0.21 7.16 -21.74
N GLU A 136 0.08 7.55 -20.45
CA GLU A 136 -0.53 6.71 -19.44
C GLU A 136 -2.02 6.49 -19.71
N ASN A 137 -2.48 5.27 -19.50
CA ASN A 137 -3.89 4.91 -19.69
C ASN A 137 -4.80 5.68 -18.71
N LYS A 138 -5.82 6.32 -19.28
CA LYS A 138 -6.88 6.98 -18.50
C LYS A 138 -8.14 6.14 -18.54
N ILE A 139 -8.86 6.10 -17.41
CA ILE A 139 -10.17 5.46 -17.37
C ILE A 139 -11.19 6.30 -18.11
N SER A 140 -12.02 5.63 -18.95
CA SER A 140 -12.99 6.28 -19.82
C SER A 140 -14.39 6.41 -19.23
N TRP A 141 -14.68 5.68 -18.14
CA TRP A 141 -16.01 5.60 -17.52
C TRP A 141 -16.22 6.59 -16.35
N LEU A 142 -15.24 7.43 -16.07
CA LEU A 142 -15.30 8.48 -15.05
C LEU A 142 -15.47 9.86 -15.67
#